data_f0be87b54f8cd69047589d1902dc0ab4
#
_entry.id   f0be87b54f8cd69047589d1902dc0ab4
#
_cell.length_a   1.000
_cell.length_b   1.000
_cell.length_c   1.000
_cell.angle_alpha   90.00
_cell.angle_beta   90.00
_cell.angle_gamma   90.00
#
_symmetry.space_group_name_H-M   'P 1'
#
loop_
_entity.id
_entity.type
_entity.pdbx_description
1 polymer ?
#
loop_
_entity_poly.entity_id
_entity_poly.type
_entity_poly.pdbx_seq_one_letter_code
_entity_poly.pdbx_strand_id
1 'polypeptide(L)'
;YPKIDIQIITNLTSELVKKLKNGLIDILILNIDDKNYGNDVNIIKCKKINDCFVVNNKYQNLVDKKLSLKDLNNYPLILQAKGSNTRKFLDNIAEENGVILKPNIELASYSLVVEFAKIGFGIAYVTKEYVEEEIRNGSLFELKIKEKIPSRDIGIALSKNHVPNFSTKKLMEIITK
;
A
#
# COMPACT_ATOMS: atom_id res chain seq x y z
N TYR A 1 6.67 -5.08 -26.84
CA TYR A 1 6.32 -6.51 -27.02
C TYR A 1 4.82 -6.67 -27.34
N PRO A 2 4.35 -6.25 -28.51
CA PRO A 2 2.91 -6.19 -28.86
C PRO A 2 2.22 -7.55 -28.96
N LYS A 3 2.97 -8.65 -28.91
CA LYS A 3 2.44 -10.02 -28.96
C LYS A 3 2.33 -10.68 -27.57
N ILE A 4 2.61 -9.93 -26.50
CA ILE A 4 2.48 -10.45 -25.13
C ILE A 4 1.15 -9.99 -24.58
N ASP A 5 0.27 -10.93 -24.25
CA ASP A 5 -0.94 -10.66 -23.51
C ASP A 5 -0.65 -10.62 -22.02
N ILE A 6 -1.13 -9.57 -21.34
CA ILE A 6 -0.98 -9.39 -19.90
C ILE A 6 -2.36 -9.44 -19.27
N GLN A 7 -2.55 -10.38 -18.37
CA GLN A 7 -3.74 -10.45 -17.51
C GLN A 7 -3.36 -10.01 -16.09
N ILE A 8 -4.02 -8.98 -15.58
CA ILE A 8 -3.81 -8.49 -14.20
C ILE A 8 -4.96 -8.96 -13.31
N ILE A 9 -4.61 -9.61 -12.22
CA ILE A 9 -5.56 -10.08 -11.20
C ILE A 9 -5.22 -9.40 -9.88
N THR A 10 -6.22 -8.82 -9.22
CA THR A 10 -6.09 -8.24 -7.90
C THR A 10 -6.89 -9.04 -6.88
N ASN A 11 -6.27 -9.38 -5.77
CA ASN A 11 -6.92 -10.09 -4.65
C ASN A 11 -6.08 -9.95 -3.38
N LEU A 12 -6.50 -10.54 -2.28
CA LEU A 12 -5.71 -10.65 -1.06
C LEU A 12 -4.40 -11.41 -1.34
N THR A 13 -3.30 -10.95 -0.75
CA THR A 13 -1.96 -11.55 -0.95
C THR A 13 -1.96 -13.05 -0.68
N SER A 14 -2.64 -13.52 0.35
CA SER A 14 -2.73 -14.95 0.69
C SER A 14 -3.34 -15.81 -0.43
N GLU A 15 -4.36 -15.29 -1.12
CA GLU A 15 -5.00 -15.96 -2.25
C GLU A 15 -4.11 -15.95 -3.49
N LEU A 16 -3.43 -14.81 -3.74
CA LEU A 16 -2.51 -14.69 -4.86
C LEU A 16 -1.28 -15.58 -4.69
N VAL A 17 -0.76 -15.71 -3.46
CA VAL A 17 0.35 -16.64 -3.16
C VAL A 17 -0.06 -18.10 -3.45
N LYS A 18 -1.28 -18.51 -3.10
CA LYS A 18 -1.78 -19.84 -3.45
C LYS A 18 -1.82 -20.04 -4.98
N LYS A 19 -2.34 -19.04 -5.71
CA LYS A 19 -2.39 -19.09 -7.17
C LYS A 19 -1.00 -19.16 -7.79
N LEU A 20 -0.03 -18.40 -7.26
CA LEU A 20 1.36 -18.44 -7.70
C LEU A 20 1.98 -19.82 -7.51
N LYS A 21 1.81 -20.44 -6.35
CA LYS A 21 2.33 -21.78 -6.04
C LYS A 21 1.75 -22.85 -6.96
N ASN A 22 0.48 -22.69 -7.35
CA ASN A 22 -0.23 -23.61 -8.25
C ASN A 22 0.01 -23.30 -9.74
N GLY A 23 0.85 -22.33 -10.08
CA GLY A 23 1.14 -21.95 -11.47
C GLY A 23 -0.04 -21.29 -12.21
N LEU A 24 -1.04 -20.79 -11.48
CA LEU A 24 -2.19 -20.07 -12.05
C LEU A 24 -1.89 -18.60 -12.34
N ILE A 25 -0.80 -18.08 -11.83
CA ILE A 25 -0.22 -16.78 -12.15
C ILE A 25 1.29 -16.94 -12.25
N ASP A 26 1.93 -16.17 -13.14
CA ASP A 26 3.37 -16.25 -13.40
C ASP A 26 4.19 -15.40 -12.43
N ILE A 27 3.66 -14.24 -12.07
CA ILE A 27 4.31 -13.22 -11.23
C ILE A 27 3.29 -12.70 -10.21
N LEU A 28 3.76 -12.45 -9.00
CA LEU A 28 3.00 -11.71 -7.98
C LEU A 28 3.80 -10.49 -7.54
N ILE A 29 3.20 -9.30 -7.66
CA ILE A 29 3.73 -8.07 -7.06
C ILE A 29 3.05 -7.90 -5.70
N LEU A 30 3.84 -7.72 -4.65
CA LEU A 30 3.32 -7.63 -3.28
C LEU A 30 4.11 -6.66 -2.42
N ASN A 31 3.47 -6.18 -1.35
CA ASN A 31 4.19 -5.57 -0.24
C ASN A 31 4.88 -6.69 0.54
N ILE A 32 6.19 -6.58 0.70
CA ILE A 32 6.96 -7.54 1.48
C ILE A 32 6.68 -7.25 2.96
N ASP A 33 6.15 -8.22 3.66
CA ASP A 33 6.01 -8.25 5.10
C ASP A 33 6.90 -9.38 5.67
N ASP A 34 7.02 -9.44 6.99
CA ASP A 34 7.84 -10.46 7.66
C ASP A 34 7.23 -11.87 7.60
N LYS A 35 6.20 -12.08 6.80
CA LYS A 35 5.56 -13.39 6.65
C LYS A 35 6.43 -14.33 5.84
N ASN A 36 6.49 -15.56 6.31
CA ASN A 36 7.04 -16.65 5.55
C ASN A 36 6.01 -17.09 4.48
N TYR A 37 6.32 -16.81 3.22
CA TYR A 37 5.49 -17.23 2.07
C TYR A 37 5.70 -18.70 1.67
N GLY A 38 6.59 -19.41 2.38
CA GLY A 38 6.98 -20.79 2.12
C GLY A 38 8.28 -20.89 1.33
N ASN A 39 8.95 -22.05 1.46
CA ASN A 39 10.26 -22.30 0.82
C ASN A 39 10.17 -22.39 -0.71
N ASP A 40 8.98 -22.53 -1.25
CA ASP A 40 8.65 -22.67 -2.67
C ASP A 40 8.42 -21.31 -3.38
N VAL A 41 8.50 -20.20 -2.65
CA VAL A 41 8.39 -18.84 -3.19
C VAL A 41 9.74 -18.13 -3.10
N ASN A 42 10.16 -17.53 -4.22
CA ASN A 42 11.31 -16.63 -4.28
C ASN A 42 10.83 -15.19 -4.34
N ILE A 43 11.36 -14.32 -3.47
CA ILE A 43 11.00 -12.91 -3.41
C ILE A 43 12.21 -12.06 -3.79
N ILE A 44 12.00 -11.17 -4.74
CA ILE A 44 12.98 -10.18 -5.19
C ILE A 44 12.48 -8.82 -4.78
N LYS A 45 13.23 -8.13 -3.93
CA LYS A 45 12.92 -6.74 -3.55
C LYS A 45 13.14 -5.81 -4.74
N CYS A 46 12.18 -4.92 -5.00
CA CYS A 46 12.22 -4.00 -6.14
C CYS A 46 12.32 -2.54 -5.70
N LYS A 47 11.40 -2.09 -4.87
CA LYS A 47 11.30 -0.66 -4.52
C LYS A 47 10.84 -0.48 -3.06
N LYS A 48 11.32 0.58 -2.42
CA LYS A 48 10.73 1.09 -1.17
C LYS A 48 9.60 2.03 -1.47
N ILE A 49 8.55 1.95 -0.65
CA ILE A 49 7.43 2.88 -0.66
C ILE A 49 7.24 3.46 0.73
N ASN A 50 6.71 4.67 0.77
CA ASN A 50 6.44 5.40 2.00
C ASN A 50 4.94 5.62 2.13
N ASP A 51 4.43 5.43 3.33
CA ASP A 51 3.05 5.77 3.62
C ASP A 51 2.98 7.07 4.39
N CYS A 52 1.90 7.82 4.18
CA CYS A 52 1.66 9.08 4.83
C CYS A 52 0.16 9.30 5.10
N PHE A 53 -0.14 10.27 5.95
CA PHE A 53 -1.49 10.78 6.10
C PHE A 53 -1.65 12.03 5.26
N VAL A 54 -2.77 12.11 4.55
CA VAL A 54 -3.10 13.25 3.68
C VAL A 54 -4.48 13.81 3.99
N VAL A 55 -4.62 15.09 3.69
CA VAL A 55 -5.89 15.85 3.79
C VAL A 55 -6.03 16.75 2.59
N ASN A 56 -7.25 17.21 2.31
CA ASN A 56 -7.47 18.31 1.37
C ASN A 56 -7.44 19.69 2.09
N ASN A 57 -7.73 20.75 1.36
CA ASN A 57 -7.69 22.13 1.86
C ASN A 57 -8.66 22.41 3.03
N LYS A 58 -9.76 21.65 3.19
CA LYS A 58 -10.69 21.78 4.33
C LYS A 58 -9.99 21.57 5.68
N TYR A 59 -8.94 20.74 5.71
CA TYR A 59 -8.14 20.45 6.89
C TYR A 59 -6.72 21.01 6.80
N GLN A 60 -6.49 22.02 5.96
CA GLN A 60 -5.16 22.62 5.74
C GLN A 60 -4.55 23.19 7.03
N ASN A 61 -5.37 23.60 7.98
CA ASN A 61 -4.94 24.07 9.30
C ASN A 61 -4.22 23.00 10.14
N LEU A 62 -4.21 21.73 9.70
CA LEU A 62 -3.49 20.63 10.33
C LEU A 62 -2.09 20.40 9.75
N VAL A 63 -1.80 20.90 8.56
CA VAL A 63 -0.55 20.62 7.82
C VAL A 63 0.69 21.13 8.57
N ASP A 64 0.56 22.27 9.25
CA ASP A 64 1.68 22.83 10.02
C ASP A 64 1.82 22.26 11.42
N LYS A 65 0.82 21.49 11.87
CA LYS A 65 0.83 20.84 13.18
C LYS A 65 1.53 19.51 13.12
N LYS A 66 2.32 19.20 14.15
CA LYS A 66 2.88 17.86 14.33
C LYS A 66 1.92 17.03 15.18
N LEU A 67 1.08 16.22 14.53
CA LEU A 67 0.05 15.40 15.15
C LEU A 67 0.64 14.06 15.60
N SER A 68 0.14 13.52 16.73
CA SER A 68 0.38 12.12 17.09
C SER A 68 -0.67 11.21 16.45
N LEU A 69 -0.39 9.92 16.34
CA LEU A 69 -1.38 8.93 15.89
C LEU A 69 -2.66 8.98 16.76
N LYS A 70 -2.53 9.27 18.06
CA LYS A 70 -3.67 9.45 18.96
C LYS A 70 -4.51 10.67 18.60
N ASP A 71 -3.88 11.77 18.18
CA ASP A 71 -4.58 13.01 17.82
C ASP A 71 -5.45 12.82 16.58
N LEU A 72 -5.10 11.88 15.70
CA LEU A 72 -5.87 11.56 14.48
C LEU A 72 -7.29 11.09 14.80
N ASN A 73 -7.51 10.44 15.94
CA ASN A 73 -8.84 9.99 16.35
C ASN A 73 -9.83 11.14 16.68
N ASN A 74 -9.34 12.38 16.73
CA ASN A 74 -10.20 13.57 16.89
C ASN A 74 -10.77 14.06 15.56
N TYR A 75 -10.41 13.43 14.45
CA TYR A 75 -10.80 13.79 13.10
C TYR A 75 -11.41 12.59 12.37
N PRO A 76 -12.27 12.80 11.36
CA PRO A 76 -12.71 11.71 10.53
C PRO A 76 -11.51 11.01 9.86
N LEU A 77 -11.37 9.70 10.06
CA LEU A 77 -10.33 8.88 9.46
C LEU A 77 -10.89 8.02 8.35
N ILE A 78 -10.18 7.99 7.23
CA ILE A 78 -10.46 7.17 6.05
C ILE A 78 -9.31 6.18 5.89
N LEU A 79 -9.58 4.92 6.13
CA LEU A 79 -8.57 3.87 6.05
C LEU A 79 -8.99 2.77 5.08
N GLN A 80 -8.02 2.02 4.61
CA GLN A 80 -8.35 0.77 3.93
C GLN A 80 -9.01 -0.23 4.89
N ALA A 81 -9.87 -1.08 4.33
CA ALA A 81 -10.57 -2.12 5.09
C ALA A 81 -9.58 -3.06 5.81
N LYS A 82 -10.02 -3.57 6.96
CA LYS A 82 -9.30 -4.60 7.72
C LYS A 82 -8.99 -5.78 6.80
N GLY A 83 -7.78 -6.25 6.77
CA GLY A 83 -7.37 -7.33 5.88
C GLY A 83 -6.45 -6.89 4.75
N SER A 84 -6.44 -5.60 4.35
CA SER A 84 -5.41 -5.08 3.46
C SER A 84 -4.04 -5.04 4.18
N ASN A 85 -2.96 -5.27 3.44
CA ASN A 85 -1.61 -5.21 4.03
C ASN A 85 -1.26 -3.79 4.50
N THR A 86 -1.70 -2.76 3.78
CA THR A 86 -1.50 -1.36 4.17
C THR A 86 -2.18 -1.04 5.51
N ARG A 87 -3.42 -1.54 5.70
CA ARG A 87 -4.14 -1.35 6.97
C ARG A 87 -3.47 -2.10 8.11
N LYS A 88 -3.08 -3.34 7.92
CA LYS A 88 -2.38 -4.14 8.94
C LYS A 88 -1.07 -3.50 9.36
N PHE A 89 -0.32 -2.97 8.40
CA PHE A 89 0.93 -2.27 8.67
C PHE A 89 0.70 -1.04 9.55
N LEU A 90 -0.32 -0.22 9.24
CA LEU A 90 -0.68 0.94 10.05
C LEU A 90 -1.16 0.53 11.45
N ASP A 91 -2.02 -0.49 11.53
CA ASP A 91 -2.56 -0.96 12.83
C ASP A 91 -1.42 -1.44 13.75
N ASN A 92 -0.42 -2.17 13.20
CA ASN A 92 0.75 -2.61 13.96
C ASN A 92 1.55 -1.41 14.51
N ILE A 93 1.81 -0.39 13.68
CA ILE A 93 2.51 0.83 14.12
C ILE A 93 1.71 1.54 15.23
N ALA A 94 0.41 1.64 15.06
CA ALA A 94 -0.46 2.27 16.06
C ALA A 94 -0.43 1.48 17.39
N GLU A 95 -0.52 0.15 17.33
CA GLU A 95 -0.47 -0.74 18.50
C GLU A 95 0.89 -0.65 19.23
N GLU A 96 2.00 -0.65 18.52
CA GLU A 96 3.35 -0.44 19.07
C GLU A 96 3.49 0.89 19.81
N ASN A 97 2.70 1.90 19.43
CA ASN A 97 2.63 3.20 20.10
C ASN A 97 1.47 3.32 21.12
N GLY A 98 0.80 2.21 21.43
CA GLY A 98 -0.32 2.17 22.42
C GLY A 98 -1.58 2.89 21.92
N VAL A 99 -1.77 3.01 20.60
CA VAL A 99 -2.89 3.71 19.99
C VAL A 99 -3.78 2.73 19.22
N ILE A 100 -5.09 2.85 19.39
CA ILE A 100 -6.08 2.19 18.55
C ILE A 100 -6.70 3.26 17.64
N LEU A 101 -6.51 3.12 16.35
CA LEU A 101 -7.13 4.01 15.37
C LEU A 101 -8.60 3.65 15.16
N LYS A 102 -9.45 4.68 15.13
CA LYS A 102 -10.91 4.55 15.00
C LYS A 102 -11.37 5.16 13.67
N PRO A 103 -11.30 4.42 12.55
CA PRO A 103 -11.73 4.97 11.26
C PRO A 103 -13.24 5.19 11.25
N ASN A 104 -13.65 6.31 10.64
CA ASN A 104 -15.04 6.61 10.34
C ASN A 104 -15.48 6.00 9.00
N ILE A 105 -14.51 5.80 8.09
CA ILE A 105 -14.73 5.25 6.76
C ILE A 105 -13.69 4.16 6.51
N GLU A 106 -14.15 2.97 6.17
CA GLU A 106 -13.30 1.84 5.79
C GLU A 106 -13.65 1.41 4.36
N LEU A 107 -12.67 1.43 3.46
CA LEU A 107 -12.86 1.15 2.02
C LEU A 107 -11.92 0.05 1.55
N ALA A 108 -12.44 -0.89 0.78
CA ALA A 108 -11.63 -1.94 0.15
C ALA A 108 -10.79 -1.39 -1.02
N SER A 109 -11.32 -0.41 -1.74
CA SER A 109 -10.64 0.20 -2.89
C SER A 109 -9.70 1.32 -2.45
N TYR A 110 -8.42 1.21 -2.84
CA TYR A 110 -7.42 2.24 -2.59
C TYR A 110 -7.77 3.57 -3.27
N SER A 111 -8.22 3.53 -4.53
CA SER A 111 -8.59 4.72 -5.27
C SER A 111 -9.74 5.50 -4.61
N LEU A 112 -10.71 4.80 -4.02
CA LEU A 112 -11.78 5.44 -3.26
C LEU A 112 -11.26 6.11 -1.98
N VAL A 113 -10.27 5.53 -1.30
CA VAL A 113 -9.62 6.20 -0.13
C VAL A 113 -9.05 7.56 -0.54
N VAL A 114 -8.35 7.61 -1.67
CA VAL A 114 -7.77 8.86 -2.21
C VAL A 114 -8.87 9.85 -2.62
N GLU A 115 -9.89 9.40 -3.35
CA GLU A 115 -10.99 10.27 -3.78
C GLU A 115 -11.77 10.86 -2.59
N PHE A 116 -12.04 10.06 -1.56
CA PHE A 116 -12.70 10.54 -0.34
C PHE A 116 -11.84 11.59 0.41
N ALA A 117 -10.51 11.42 0.40
CA ALA A 117 -9.62 12.45 0.93
C ALA A 117 -9.70 13.75 0.11
N LYS A 118 -9.65 13.65 -1.23
CA LYS A 118 -9.71 14.80 -2.14
C LYS A 118 -10.99 15.65 -1.97
N ILE A 119 -12.13 14.99 -1.76
CA ILE A 119 -13.40 15.68 -1.52
C ILE A 119 -13.60 16.11 -0.05
N GLY A 120 -12.61 15.87 0.82
CA GLY A 120 -12.58 16.44 2.18
C GLY A 120 -13.44 15.71 3.21
N PHE A 121 -13.61 14.39 3.08
CA PHE A 121 -14.30 13.60 4.09
C PHE A 121 -13.48 13.36 5.34
N GLY A 122 -12.15 13.54 5.30
CA GLY A 122 -11.31 13.38 6.47
C GLY A 122 -9.83 13.20 6.15
N ILE A 123 -9.09 12.67 7.10
CA ILE A 123 -7.68 12.31 6.99
C ILE A 123 -7.59 10.91 6.41
N ALA A 124 -6.84 10.72 5.34
CA ALA A 124 -6.62 9.40 4.73
C ALA A 124 -5.19 8.92 4.92
N TYR A 125 -5.02 7.61 5.13
CA TYR A 125 -3.72 6.95 5.10
C TYR A 125 -3.48 6.33 3.73
N VAL A 126 -2.40 6.76 3.08
CA VAL A 126 -2.10 6.43 1.68
C VAL A 126 -0.62 6.18 1.47
N THR A 127 -0.28 5.51 0.38
CA THR A 127 1.10 5.40 -0.10
C THR A 127 1.47 6.67 -0.85
N LYS A 128 2.51 7.36 -0.41
CA LYS A 128 2.91 8.69 -0.88
C LYS A 128 3.19 8.71 -2.38
N GLU A 129 3.88 7.70 -2.89
CA GLU A 129 4.24 7.57 -4.29
C GLU A 129 3.02 7.52 -5.23
N TYR A 130 1.85 7.13 -4.72
CA TYR A 130 0.62 7.05 -5.52
C TYR A 130 -0.21 8.33 -5.50
N VAL A 131 0.16 9.29 -4.66
CA VAL A 131 -0.52 10.60 -4.51
C VAL A 131 0.44 11.78 -4.68
N GLU A 132 1.62 11.53 -5.25
CA GLU A 132 2.63 12.58 -5.48
C GLU A 132 2.10 13.70 -6.38
N GLU A 133 1.26 13.37 -7.36
CA GLU A 133 0.66 14.36 -8.24
C GLU A 133 -0.36 15.21 -7.49
N GLU A 134 -1.21 14.63 -6.68
CA GLU A 134 -2.18 15.30 -5.83
C GLU A 134 -1.51 16.20 -4.80
N ILE A 135 -0.37 15.78 -4.24
CA ILE A 135 0.41 16.62 -3.33
C ILE A 135 1.06 17.78 -4.11
N ARG A 136 1.64 17.52 -5.27
CA ARG A 136 2.30 18.54 -6.08
C ARG A 136 1.34 19.60 -6.62
N ASN A 137 0.13 19.20 -7.03
CA ASN A 137 -0.88 20.13 -7.55
C ASN A 137 -1.73 20.77 -6.45
N GLY A 138 -1.51 20.43 -5.17
CA GLY A 138 -2.19 21.03 -4.02
C GLY A 138 -3.61 20.53 -3.79
N SER A 139 -4.05 19.45 -4.43
CA SER A 139 -5.36 18.83 -4.13
C SER A 139 -5.32 18.00 -2.84
N LEU A 140 -4.13 17.53 -2.44
CA LEU A 140 -3.87 16.91 -1.17
C LEU A 140 -2.64 17.52 -0.48
N PHE A 141 -2.61 17.47 0.85
CA PHE A 141 -1.53 17.95 1.69
C PHE A 141 -1.10 16.85 2.65
N GLU A 142 0.20 16.60 2.75
CA GLU A 142 0.76 15.63 3.69
C GLU A 142 0.78 16.19 5.11
N LEU A 143 0.34 15.40 6.08
CA LEU A 143 0.39 15.71 7.50
C LEU A 143 1.72 15.30 8.13
N LYS A 144 2.20 16.10 9.08
CA LYS A 144 3.38 15.79 9.89
C LYS A 144 2.96 14.94 11.08
N ILE A 145 3.42 13.70 11.15
CA ILE A 145 3.15 12.79 12.26
C ILE A 145 4.37 12.71 13.19
N LYS A 146 4.12 12.61 14.51
CA LYS A 146 5.17 12.51 15.53
C LYS A 146 5.86 11.15 15.49
N GLU A 147 5.07 10.11 15.39
CA GLU A 147 5.53 8.73 15.33
C GLU A 147 6.17 8.44 13.97
N LYS A 148 7.22 7.65 13.99
CA LYS A 148 7.90 7.25 12.76
C LYS A 148 7.07 6.20 12.03
N ILE A 149 6.69 6.49 10.79
CA ILE A 149 6.10 5.51 9.87
C ILE A 149 7.26 4.97 9.02
N PRO A 150 7.66 3.69 9.19
CA PRO A 150 8.73 3.11 8.38
C PRO A 150 8.33 2.97 6.92
N SER A 151 9.32 2.97 6.03
CA SER A 151 9.08 2.58 4.63
C SER A 151 8.80 1.07 4.53
N ARG A 152 8.03 0.69 3.52
CA ARG A 152 7.76 -0.71 3.16
C ARG A 152 8.50 -1.10 1.89
N ASP A 153 8.82 -2.38 1.76
CA ASP A 153 9.41 -2.91 0.52
C ASP A 153 8.30 -3.49 -0.38
N ILE A 154 8.31 -3.14 -1.67
CA ILE A 154 7.58 -3.86 -2.71
C ILE A 154 8.54 -4.85 -3.36
N GLY A 155 8.04 -6.03 -3.65
CA GLY A 155 8.80 -7.05 -4.36
C GLY A 155 7.98 -7.84 -5.35
N ILE A 156 8.70 -8.64 -6.11
CA ILE A 156 8.17 -9.65 -7.01
C ILE A 156 8.36 -11.01 -6.34
N ALA A 157 7.29 -11.79 -6.29
CA ALA A 157 7.33 -13.18 -5.92
C ALA A 157 7.18 -14.07 -7.15
N LEU A 158 7.99 -15.13 -7.19
CA LEU A 158 7.99 -16.17 -8.20
C LEU A 158 7.88 -17.54 -7.51
N SER A 159 7.19 -18.48 -8.16
CA SER A 159 7.24 -19.87 -7.72
C SER A 159 8.58 -20.50 -8.09
N LYS A 160 9.20 -21.23 -7.15
CA LYS A 160 10.40 -22.03 -7.44
C LYS A 160 10.08 -23.31 -8.21
N ASN A 161 8.81 -23.72 -8.18
CA ASN A 161 8.34 -24.94 -8.85
C ASN A 161 8.07 -24.74 -10.34
N HIS A 162 8.05 -23.49 -10.81
CA HIS A 162 7.77 -23.15 -12.20
C HIS A 162 8.89 -22.29 -12.78
N VAL A 163 9.40 -22.70 -13.93
CA VAL A 163 10.44 -21.93 -14.63
C VAL A 163 9.77 -20.72 -15.31
N PRO A 164 10.21 -19.49 -15.03
CA PRO A 164 9.67 -18.30 -15.67
C PRO A 164 9.84 -18.37 -17.20
N ASN A 165 8.77 -18.18 -17.93
CA ASN A 165 8.79 -18.11 -19.40
C ASN A 165 9.48 -16.82 -19.90
N PHE A 166 9.64 -16.66 -21.21
CA PHE A 166 10.30 -15.50 -21.81
C PHE A 166 9.60 -14.19 -21.44
N SER A 167 8.26 -14.15 -21.51
CA SER A 167 7.47 -12.95 -21.20
C SER A 167 7.62 -12.53 -19.75
N THR A 168 7.58 -13.51 -18.83
CA THR A 168 7.81 -13.30 -17.38
C THR A 168 9.19 -12.69 -17.13
N LYS A 169 10.26 -13.24 -17.74
CA LYS A 169 11.62 -12.71 -17.61
C LYS A 169 11.73 -11.28 -18.10
N LYS A 170 11.13 -10.97 -19.26
CA LYS A 170 11.15 -9.62 -19.84
C LYS A 170 10.37 -8.61 -19.00
N LEU A 171 9.23 -9.00 -18.45
CA LEU A 171 8.48 -8.14 -17.54
C LEU A 171 9.30 -7.85 -16.25
N MET A 172 9.96 -8.86 -15.69
CA MET A 172 10.84 -8.69 -14.53
C MET A 172 11.96 -7.69 -14.82
N GLU A 173 12.66 -7.81 -15.96
CA GLU A 173 13.72 -6.88 -16.38
C GLU A 173 13.24 -5.41 -16.44
N ILE A 174 11.97 -5.19 -16.75
CA ILE A 174 11.37 -3.85 -16.83
C ILE A 174 11.02 -3.33 -15.44
N ILE A 175 10.45 -4.17 -14.58
CA ILE A 175 9.94 -3.75 -13.26
C ILE A 175 11.07 -3.59 -12.24
N THR A 176 12.20 -4.30 -12.41
CA THR A 176 13.34 -4.26 -11.46
C THR A 176 14.40 -3.22 -11.82
N LYS A 177 14.22 -2.45 -12.88
CA LYS A 177 15.05 -1.28 -13.24
C LYS A 177 14.59 -0.06 -12.46
#